data_43ae661bcf7c8a570badddcc53075b1b
#
_entry.id   43ae661bcf7c8a570badddcc53075b1b
#
_cell.length_a   1.000
_cell.length_b   1.000
_cell.length_c   1.000
_cell.angle_alpha   90.00
_cell.angle_beta   90.00
_cell.angle_gamma   90.00
#
_symmetry.space_group_name_H-M   'P 1'
#
loop_
_entity.id
_entity.type
_entity.pdbx_description
1 polymer ?
#
loop_
_entity_poly.entity_id
_entity_poly.type
_entity_poly.pdbx_seq_one_letter_code
_entity_poly.pdbx_strand_id
1 'polypeptide(L)'
;MRFLSGGRCKQLPRRRCGGAWQLAAVASGAAPPPLLRRSFSTFERTKPHVNIGTIGHVDHGKTTLTAAITKVMAEEAGAEFRAFDQIDNAPEERARGITIASSHVEYETENRHYAHVDCPGHADYVKNMITGAAQMDGGILVVSAADGPMPQTREHVLLAKQVGIENLVVFLNKVDMVDDEELLELVEMEVRELLEKYGFDDENTPIVPGSALCALEGKEPEIGRDAILALLEARHPSSLSAGHSRRHSLLPTGAVVDAEAARACAGM
;
A
#
# COMPACT_ATOMS: atom_id res chain seq x y z
N MET A 1 32.20 58.91 9.51
CA MET A 1 32.01 59.56 10.86
C MET A 1 31.09 58.71 11.70
N ARG A 2 31.59 58.34 12.92
CA ARG A 2 30.95 57.71 14.11
C ARG A 2 30.41 56.31 13.91
N PHE A 3 31.00 55.21 14.34
CA PHE A 3 31.48 54.67 15.62
C PHE A 3 30.39 54.57 16.73
N LEU A 4 30.39 53.36 17.35
CA LEU A 4 29.94 52.90 18.67
C LEU A 4 28.65 52.05 18.61
N SER A 5 28.52 50.94 19.30
CA SER A 5 29.20 50.23 20.40
C SER A 5 28.47 48.89 20.58
N GLY A 6 29.08 47.75 20.70
CA GLY A 6 29.52 47.23 21.97
C GLY A 6 28.37 46.72 22.87
N GLY A 7 27.85 45.52 22.61
CA GLY A 7 26.88 44.80 23.45
C GLY A 7 27.51 43.55 24.07
N ARG A 8 27.88 43.62 25.36
CA ARG A 8 28.50 42.59 26.19
C ARG A 8 27.62 41.32 26.36
N CYS A 9 28.18 40.22 26.09
CA CYS A 9 27.67 38.89 26.44
C CYS A 9 27.64 38.77 27.97
N LYS A 10 26.46 38.71 28.60
CA LYS A 10 26.34 38.39 30.03
C LYS A 10 26.36 36.90 30.22
N GLN A 11 27.44 36.42 30.86
CA GLN A 11 27.61 35.07 31.41
C GLN A 11 26.59 34.85 32.53
N LEU A 12 25.76 33.82 32.40
CA LEU A 12 24.90 33.33 33.48
C LEU A 12 25.70 32.37 34.40
N PRO A 13 25.52 32.45 35.74
CA PRO A 13 26.26 31.67 36.69
C PRO A 13 25.82 30.21 36.72
N ARG A 14 26.78 29.32 36.67
CA ARG A 14 26.62 27.86 36.91
C ARG A 14 26.18 27.62 38.36
N ARG A 15 24.94 27.22 38.56
CA ARG A 15 24.49 26.70 39.86
C ARG A 15 24.97 25.27 40.03
N ARG A 16 25.91 25.08 40.95
CA ARG A 16 26.26 23.79 41.56
C ARG A 16 25.09 23.36 42.45
N CYS A 17 24.34 22.33 42.06
CA CYS A 17 23.46 21.61 42.97
C CYS A 17 24.19 20.37 43.47
N GLY A 18 24.92 20.53 44.56
CA GLY A 18 25.32 19.42 45.45
C GLY A 18 24.14 19.23 46.41
N GLY A 19 23.40 18.21 46.23
CA GLY A 19 22.34 17.77 47.16
C GLY A 19 22.50 16.27 47.38
N ALA A 20 23.12 15.92 48.49
CA ALA A 20 23.13 14.56 48.99
C ALA A 20 21.70 14.16 49.37
N TRP A 21 21.14 13.21 48.65
CA TRP A 21 19.90 12.57 49.02
C TRP A 21 20.20 11.49 50.04
N GLN A 22 19.91 11.75 51.30
CA GLN A 22 19.88 10.76 52.37
C GLN A 22 18.74 9.79 52.09
N LEU A 23 19.07 8.52 51.95
CA LEU A 23 18.13 7.41 51.90
C LEU A 23 17.43 7.29 53.29
N ALA A 24 16.23 7.81 53.39
CA ALA A 24 15.31 7.45 54.46
C ALA A 24 14.61 6.15 54.08
N ALA A 25 15.07 5.05 54.63
CA ALA A 25 14.40 3.77 54.59
C ALA A 25 13.14 3.85 55.44
N VAL A 26 11.97 4.01 54.81
CA VAL A 26 10.67 3.79 55.43
C VAL A 26 10.26 2.36 55.11
N ALA A 27 10.41 1.49 56.10
CA ALA A 27 9.87 0.16 56.09
C ALA A 27 8.34 0.24 56.24
N SER A 28 7.60 0.29 55.15
CA SER A 28 6.19 -0.04 55.10
C SER A 28 6.05 -1.30 54.25
N GLY A 29 5.71 -2.42 54.93
CA GLY A 29 5.49 -3.73 54.31
C GLY A 29 4.21 -3.78 53.50
N ALA A 30 4.06 -2.91 52.52
CA ALA A 30 2.99 -3.01 51.52
C ALA A 30 3.50 -3.86 50.36
N ALA A 31 2.92 -5.03 50.15
CA ALA A 31 3.18 -5.86 48.97
C ALA A 31 2.95 -5.05 47.70
N PRO A 32 3.84 -5.14 46.69
CA PRO A 32 3.63 -4.46 45.44
C PRO A 32 2.31 -4.92 44.81
N PRO A 33 1.53 -4.00 44.19
CA PRO A 33 0.30 -4.38 43.56
C PRO A 33 0.57 -5.45 42.50
N PRO A 34 -0.32 -6.43 42.30
CA PRO A 34 -0.12 -7.47 41.30
C PRO A 34 0.00 -6.79 39.95
N LEU A 35 1.16 -7.01 39.30
CA LEU A 35 1.37 -6.62 37.91
C LEU A 35 0.22 -7.23 37.10
N LEU A 36 -0.67 -6.39 36.60
CA LEU A 36 -1.68 -6.80 35.64
C LEU A 36 -0.94 -7.44 34.47
N ARG A 37 -0.85 -8.75 34.46
CA ARG A 37 -0.43 -9.52 33.29
C ARG A 37 -1.49 -9.24 32.22
N ARG A 38 -1.21 -8.29 31.33
CA ARG A 38 -1.95 -8.21 30.09
C ARG A 38 -1.73 -9.55 29.40
N SER A 39 -2.74 -10.39 29.41
CA SER A 39 -2.78 -11.55 28.54
C SER A 39 -2.83 -11.00 27.12
N PHE A 40 -1.69 -11.05 26.42
CA PHE A 40 -1.70 -10.93 24.97
C PHE A 40 -2.45 -12.17 24.49
N SER A 41 -3.68 -11.98 24.02
CA SER A 41 -4.34 -13.02 23.24
C SER A 41 -3.43 -13.25 22.03
N THR A 42 -2.82 -14.42 21.95
CA THR A 42 -2.12 -14.85 20.74
C THR A 42 -3.22 -14.98 19.68
N PHE A 43 -3.22 -14.06 18.72
CA PHE A 43 -4.06 -14.17 17.53
C PHE A 43 -3.50 -15.33 16.72
N GLU A 44 -4.15 -16.48 16.77
CA GLU A 44 -3.80 -17.62 15.93
C GLU A 44 -4.35 -17.36 14.52
N ARG A 45 -3.45 -17.07 13.58
CA ARG A 45 -3.81 -16.94 12.17
C ARG A 45 -4.17 -18.33 11.63
N THR A 46 -5.43 -18.54 11.35
CA THR A 46 -5.94 -19.80 10.78
C THR A 46 -5.71 -19.89 9.27
N LYS A 47 -5.59 -18.75 8.59
CA LYS A 47 -5.39 -18.66 7.13
C LYS A 47 -4.06 -17.96 6.79
N PRO A 48 -3.39 -18.35 5.70
CA PRO A 48 -2.22 -17.62 5.22
C PRO A 48 -2.60 -16.18 4.87
N HIS A 49 -1.73 -15.24 5.29
CA HIS A 49 -1.91 -13.81 5.08
C HIS A 49 -1.06 -13.35 3.89
N VAL A 50 -1.64 -12.53 3.03
CA VAL A 50 -0.99 -11.96 1.85
C VAL A 50 -1.31 -10.47 1.75
N ASN A 51 -0.28 -9.65 1.58
CA ASN A 51 -0.44 -8.24 1.31
C ASN A 51 -0.50 -8.00 -0.20
N ILE A 52 -1.54 -7.36 -0.64
CA ILE A 52 -1.71 -7.01 -2.04
C ILE A 52 -2.01 -5.52 -2.16
N GLY A 53 -1.83 -4.96 -3.34
CA GLY A 53 -2.23 -3.58 -3.51
C GLY A 53 -2.51 -3.20 -4.95
N THR A 54 -3.28 -2.12 -5.11
CA THR A 54 -3.61 -1.53 -6.39
C THR A 54 -2.58 -0.50 -6.80
N ILE A 55 -2.09 -0.62 -8.03
CA ILE A 55 -1.19 0.32 -8.70
C ILE A 55 -1.75 0.69 -10.07
N GLY A 56 -1.39 1.84 -10.61
CA GLY A 56 -1.85 2.28 -11.93
C GLY A 56 -2.07 3.79 -11.99
N HIS A 57 -2.45 4.27 -13.17
CA HIS A 57 -2.63 5.69 -13.45
C HIS A 57 -3.76 6.33 -12.61
N VAL A 58 -3.76 7.66 -12.49
CA VAL A 58 -4.89 8.44 -11.95
C VAL A 58 -6.13 8.17 -12.80
N ASP A 59 -7.29 8.18 -12.20
CA ASP A 59 -8.61 7.97 -12.85
C ASP A 59 -8.82 6.62 -13.53
N HIS A 60 -7.90 5.65 -13.42
CA HIS A 60 -8.12 4.27 -13.88
C HIS A 60 -9.03 3.46 -12.95
N GLY A 61 -9.47 4.03 -11.81
CA GLY A 61 -10.45 3.42 -10.91
C GLY A 61 -9.87 2.46 -9.87
N LYS A 62 -8.65 2.70 -9.38
CA LYS A 62 -8.02 1.88 -8.32
C LYS A 62 -8.85 1.82 -7.04
N THR A 63 -9.19 2.99 -6.47
CA THR A 63 -9.99 3.09 -5.25
C THR A 63 -11.41 2.57 -5.47
N THR A 64 -11.97 2.78 -6.67
CA THR A 64 -13.27 2.20 -7.06
C THR A 64 -13.21 0.68 -7.07
N LEU A 65 -12.13 0.10 -7.61
CA LEU A 65 -11.92 -1.35 -7.60
C LEU A 65 -11.78 -1.89 -6.16
N THR A 66 -11.02 -1.19 -5.32
CA THR A 66 -10.87 -1.56 -3.91
C THR A 66 -12.22 -1.56 -3.18
N ALA A 67 -13.06 -0.54 -3.40
CA ALA A 67 -14.42 -0.48 -2.87
C ALA A 67 -15.31 -1.61 -3.42
N ALA A 68 -15.21 -1.91 -4.71
CA ALA A 68 -15.96 -2.99 -5.35
C ALA A 68 -15.57 -4.37 -4.80
N ILE A 69 -14.27 -4.61 -4.58
CA ILE A 69 -13.78 -5.85 -3.95
C ILE A 69 -14.38 -6.00 -2.55
N THR A 70 -14.36 -4.94 -1.72
CA THR A 70 -14.94 -5.01 -0.37
C THR A 70 -16.43 -5.27 -0.39
N LYS A 71 -17.17 -4.71 -1.37
CA LYS A 71 -18.60 -4.96 -1.52
C LYS A 71 -18.89 -6.41 -1.89
N VAL A 72 -18.22 -6.94 -2.90
CA VAL A 72 -18.40 -8.33 -3.34
C VAL A 72 -18.02 -9.30 -2.20
N MET A 73 -16.95 -9.02 -1.46
CA MET A 73 -16.54 -9.84 -0.32
C MET A 73 -17.48 -9.73 0.89
N ALA A 74 -18.14 -8.57 1.06
CA ALA A 74 -19.17 -8.42 2.08
C ALA A 74 -20.40 -9.28 1.76
N GLU A 75 -20.78 -9.37 0.50
CA GLU A 75 -21.91 -10.21 0.01
C GLU A 75 -21.59 -11.70 0.10
N GLU A 76 -20.37 -12.13 -0.26
CA GLU A 76 -19.97 -13.54 -0.30
C GLU A 76 -19.50 -14.10 1.04
N ALA A 77 -18.64 -13.37 1.77
CA ALA A 77 -17.96 -13.87 2.95
C ALA A 77 -18.37 -13.12 4.24
N GLY A 78 -19.29 -12.16 4.15
CA GLY A 78 -19.72 -11.34 5.29
C GLY A 78 -18.63 -10.40 5.82
N ALA A 79 -17.67 -10.02 4.96
CA ALA A 79 -16.65 -9.03 5.28
C ALA A 79 -17.26 -7.64 5.50
N GLU A 80 -16.51 -6.74 6.13
CA GLU A 80 -16.94 -5.36 6.30
C GLU A 80 -16.85 -4.58 4.98
N PHE A 81 -18.00 -4.11 4.47
CA PHE A 81 -18.02 -3.24 3.29
C PHE A 81 -17.45 -1.86 3.63
N ARG A 82 -16.49 -1.39 2.81
CA ARG A 82 -15.98 -0.03 2.87
C ARG A 82 -16.31 0.72 1.60
N ALA A 83 -17.11 1.77 1.75
CA ALA A 83 -17.47 2.66 0.64
C ALA A 83 -16.25 3.50 0.21
N PHE A 84 -16.27 4.01 -1.01
CA PHE A 84 -15.26 4.88 -1.60
C PHE A 84 -14.83 6.03 -0.64
N ASP A 85 -15.82 6.72 -0.06
CA ASP A 85 -15.59 7.84 0.87
C ASP A 85 -14.95 7.45 2.20
N GLN A 86 -14.95 6.16 2.53
CA GLN A 86 -14.30 5.62 3.74
C GLN A 86 -12.87 5.19 3.46
N ILE A 87 -12.56 4.89 2.21
CA ILE A 87 -11.21 4.54 1.75
C ILE A 87 -10.40 5.84 1.61
N ASP A 88 -10.87 6.80 0.81
CA ASP A 88 -10.30 8.14 0.65
C ASP A 88 -10.90 9.10 1.70
N ASN A 89 -10.35 9.03 2.91
CA ASN A 89 -10.97 9.70 4.07
C ASN A 89 -10.45 11.12 4.30
N ALA A 90 -9.29 11.52 3.76
CA ALA A 90 -8.73 12.83 3.98
C ALA A 90 -9.56 13.94 3.28
N PRO A 91 -9.75 15.11 3.91
CA PRO A 91 -10.51 16.21 3.30
C PRO A 91 -9.93 16.66 1.95
N GLU A 92 -8.61 16.59 1.78
CA GLU A 92 -7.93 16.95 0.54
C GLU A 92 -8.17 15.91 -0.57
N GLU A 93 -8.25 14.63 -0.24
CA GLU A 93 -8.57 13.55 -1.17
C GLU A 93 -9.97 13.72 -1.72
N ARG A 94 -10.94 13.98 -0.85
CA ARG A 94 -12.33 14.23 -1.25
C ARG A 94 -12.49 15.49 -2.10
N ALA A 95 -11.75 16.56 -1.77
CA ALA A 95 -11.82 17.82 -2.52
C ALA A 95 -11.21 17.71 -3.91
N ARG A 96 -10.21 16.86 -4.09
CA ARG A 96 -9.49 16.69 -5.37
C ARG A 96 -9.96 15.47 -6.16
N GLY A 97 -10.65 14.52 -5.52
CA GLY A 97 -11.06 13.25 -6.12
C GLY A 97 -9.90 12.31 -6.43
N ILE A 98 -8.77 12.45 -5.74
CA ILE A 98 -7.57 11.63 -5.94
C ILE A 98 -7.05 11.10 -4.61
N THR A 99 -6.56 9.86 -4.60
CA THR A 99 -5.91 9.25 -3.45
C THR A 99 -4.53 9.88 -3.23
N ILE A 100 -4.27 10.35 -2.02
CA ILE A 100 -2.99 10.99 -1.61
C ILE A 100 -2.20 10.05 -0.70
N ALA A 101 -2.84 9.49 0.32
CA ALA A 101 -2.23 8.56 1.26
C ALA A 101 -2.61 7.12 0.91
N SER A 102 -1.72 6.16 1.18
CA SER A 102 -2.06 4.75 1.02
C SER A 102 -3.05 4.34 2.09
N SER A 103 -4.18 3.76 1.70
CA SER A 103 -5.19 3.22 2.60
C SER A 103 -5.09 1.70 2.71
N HIS A 104 -5.51 1.14 3.85
CA HIS A 104 -5.46 -0.29 4.11
C HIS A 104 -6.87 -0.82 4.35
N VAL A 105 -7.19 -1.90 3.66
CA VAL A 105 -8.46 -2.61 3.79
C VAL A 105 -8.17 -4.10 3.96
N GLU A 106 -8.84 -4.76 4.89
CA GLU A 106 -8.68 -6.19 5.12
C GLU A 106 -9.95 -6.94 4.71
N TYR A 107 -9.78 -8.08 4.07
CA TYR A 107 -10.86 -9.01 3.74
C TYR A 107 -10.36 -10.44 3.67
N GLU A 108 -11.28 -11.38 3.79
CA GLU A 108 -10.98 -12.81 3.78
C GLU A 108 -11.73 -13.52 2.66
N THR A 109 -11.04 -14.43 1.98
CA THR A 109 -11.63 -15.45 1.14
C THR A 109 -11.68 -16.79 1.91
N GLU A 110 -12.27 -17.81 1.32
CA GLU A 110 -12.29 -19.14 1.95
C GLU A 110 -10.88 -19.63 2.29
N ASN A 111 -9.91 -19.34 1.44
CA ASN A 111 -8.56 -19.88 1.51
C ASN A 111 -7.52 -18.96 2.15
N ARG A 112 -7.72 -17.62 2.15
CA ARG A 112 -6.70 -16.64 2.53
C ARG A 112 -7.28 -15.39 3.16
N HIS A 113 -6.44 -14.75 3.98
CA HIS A 113 -6.67 -13.40 4.50
C HIS A 113 -5.80 -12.41 3.73
N TYR A 114 -6.42 -11.36 3.22
CA TYR A 114 -5.75 -10.32 2.43
C TYR A 114 -5.73 -8.99 3.17
N ALA A 115 -4.57 -8.35 3.21
CA ALA A 115 -4.47 -6.92 3.47
C ALA A 115 -4.27 -6.20 2.13
N HIS A 116 -5.22 -5.39 1.75
CA HIS A 116 -5.23 -4.64 0.51
C HIS A 116 -4.76 -3.21 0.75
N VAL A 117 -3.74 -2.79 0.01
CA VAL A 117 -3.17 -1.45 0.06
C VAL A 117 -3.58 -0.69 -1.19
N ASP A 118 -4.42 0.34 -1.03
CA ASP A 118 -4.73 1.24 -2.14
C ASP A 118 -3.66 2.31 -2.26
N CYS A 119 -2.98 2.37 -3.40
CA CYS A 119 -1.88 3.29 -3.64
C CYS A 119 -2.30 4.51 -4.46
N PRO A 120 -1.76 5.71 -4.14
CA PRO A 120 -1.97 6.90 -4.95
C PRO A 120 -1.43 6.70 -6.37
N GLY A 121 -2.15 7.27 -7.36
CA GLY A 121 -1.75 7.21 -8.77
C GLY A 121 -0.97 8.44 -9.26
N HIS A 122 -1.07 9.57 -8.56
CA HIS A 122 -0.53 10.85 -9.02
C HIS A 122 0.99 10.94 -8.80
N ALA A 123 1.70 11.52 -9.78
CA ALA A 123 3.16 11.67 -9.78
C ALA A 123 3.71 12.41 -8.53
N ASP A 124 2.96 13.39 -8.00
CA ASP A 124 3.37 14.12 -6.79
C ASP A 124 3.44 13.24 -5.54
N TYR A 125 2.72 12.11 -5.54
CA TYR A 125 2.61 11.20 -4.39
C TYR A 125 3.37 9.88 -4.57
N VAL A 126 4.34 9.83 -5.49
CA VAL A 126 5.18 8.65 -5.75
C VAL A 126 5.85 8.12 -4.48
N LYS A 127 6.23 8.99 -3.54
CA LYS A 127 6.81 8.57 -2.25
C LYS A 127 5.85 7.71 -1.43
N ASN A 128 4.58 8.10 -1.39
CA ASN A 128 3.53 7.34 -0.69
C ASN A 128 3.24 6.02 -1.41
N MET A 129 3.25 6.05 -2.75
CA MET A 129 3.13 4.84 -3.58
C MET A 129 4.26 3.85 -3.29
N ILE A 130 5.53 4.28 -3.25
CA ILE A 130 6.67 3.42 -2.94
C ILE A 130 6.55 2.84 -1.54
N THR A 131 6.13 3.64 -0.56
CA THR A 131 5.95 3.17 0.83
C THR A 131 4.84 2.12 0.93
N GLY A 132 3.74 2.30 0.20
CA GLY A 132 2.66 1.31 0.10
C GLY A 132 3.13 0.05 -0.62
N ALA A 133 3.78 0.20 -1.78
CA ALA A 133 4.28 -0.90 -2.60
C ALA A 133 5.32 -1.77 -1.86
N ALA A 134 6.14 -1.19 -1.00
CA ALA A 134 7.12 -1.93 -0.19
C ALA A 134 6.48 -2.91 0.82
N GLN A 135 5.20 -2.79 1.09
CA GLN A 135 4.46 -3.66 1.99
C GLN A 135 3.73 -4.80 1.27
N MET A 136 3.74 -4.81 -0.07
CA MET A 136 2.99 -5.75 -0.90
C MET A 136 3.81 -6.99 -1.26
N ASP A 137 3.16 -8.14 -1.23
CA ASP A 137 3.67 -9.41 -1.76
C ASP A 137 3.28 -9.60 -3.23
N GLY A 138 2.17 -8.97 -3.65
CA GLY A 138 1.68 -8.96 -5.01
C GLY A 138 0.93 -7.69 -5.36
N GLY A 139 0.88 -7.33 -6.64
CA GLY A 139 0.22 -6.12 -7.12
C GLY A 139 -0.93 -6.40 -8.09
N ILE A 140 -1.93 -5.51 -8.06
CA ILE A 140 -2.96 -5.43 -9.10
C ILE A 140 -2.68 -4.18 -9.90
N LEU A 141 -2.32 -4.38 -11.15
CA LEU A 141 -2.18 -3.29 -12.09
C LEU A 141 -3.54 -2.96 -12.69
N VAL A 142 -4.04 -1.78 -12.38
CA VAL A 142 -5.33 -1.29 -12.91
C VAL A 142 -5.08 -0.41 -14.11
N VAL A 143 -5.64 -0.81 -15.26
CA VAL A 143 -5.55 -0.08 -16.52
C VAL A 143 -6.96 0.18 -17.03
N SER A 144 -7.24 1.39 -17.51
CA SER A 144 -8.51 1.70 -18.18
C SER A 144 -8.51 1.08 -19.57
N ALA A 145 -9.56 0.34 -19.91
CA ALA A 145 -9.73 -0.24 -21.25
C ALA A 145 -9.93 0.82 -22.34
N ALA A 146 -10.45 2.00 -21.97
CA ALA A 146 -10.66 3.10 -22.92
C ALA A 146 -9.37 3.89 -23.20
N ASP A 147 -8.47 4.02 -22.21
CA ASP A 147 -7.28 4.89 -22.30
C ASP A 147 -5.98 4.10 -22.55
N GLY A 148 -5.97 2.80 -22.22
CA GLY A 148 -4.77 1.96 -22.29
C GLY A 148 -3.69 2.29 -21.25
N PRO A 149 -2.47 1.78 -21.41
CA PRO A 149 -1.36 2.01 -20.48
C PRO A 149 -0.78 3.43 -20.62
N MET A 150 -1.08 4.28 -19.65
CA MET A 150 -0.65 5.67 -19.57
C MET A 150 0.77 5.81 -18.97
N PRO A 151 1.44 6.99 -19.09
CA PRO A 151 2.82 7.17 -18.60
C PRO A 151 3.03 6.78 -17.13
N GLN A 152 2.12 7.13 -16.23
CA GLN A 152 2.21 6.77 -14.82
C GLN A 152 2.05 5.25 -14.60
N THR A 153 1.29 4.55 -15.45
CA THR A 153 1.21 3.09 -15.41
C THR A 153 2.60 2.48 -15.61
N ARG A 154 3.37 3.01 -16.56
CA ARG A 154 4.74 2.57 -16.86
C ARG A 154 5.69 2.83 -15.69
N GLU A 155 5.60 4.00 -15.08
CA GLU A 155 6.37 4.35 -13.89
C GLU A 155 6.06 3.44 -12.71
N HIS A 156 4.78 3.14 -12.48
CA HIS A 156 4.34 2.27 -11.39
C HIS A 156 4.80 0.82 -11.58
N VAL A 157 4.76 0.28 -12.80
CA VAL A 157 5.29 -1.05 -13.11
C VAL A 157 6.80 -1.12 -12.85
N LEU A 158 7.55 -0.10 -13.27
CA LEU A 158 8.98 0.00 -12.99
C LEU A 158 9.27 0.06 -11.49
N LEU A 159 8.53 0.89 -10.75
CA LEU A 159 8.69 1.01 -9.30
C LEU A 159 8.32 -0.30 -8.58
N ALA A 160 7.25 -0.96 -8.99
CA ALA A 160 6.86 -2.27 -8.46
C ALA A 160 7.99 -3.30 -8.60
N LYS A 161 8.65 -3.33 -9.76
CA LYS A 161 9.81 -4.19 -10.00
C LYS A 161 11.00 -3.83 -9.11
N GLN A 162 11.30 -2.54 -8.94
CA GLN A 162 12.40 -2.06 -8.10
C GLN A 162 12.18 -2.37 -6.61
N VAL A 163 10.95 -2.30 -6.14
CA VAL A 163 10.56 -2.63 -4.77
C VAL A 163 10.62 -4.14 -4.52
N GLY A 164 10.57 -4.95 -5.60
CA GLY A 164 10.67 -6.41 -5.55
C GLY A 164 9.33 -7.12 -5.51
N ILE A 165 8.29 -6.51 -6.06
CA ILE A 165 7.03 -7.20 -6.33
C ILE A 165 7.27 -8.12 -7.53
N GLU A 166 7.13 -9.42 -7.31
CA GLU A 166 7.37 -10.45 -8.36
C GLU A 166 6.09 -10.84 -9.09
N ASN A 167 4.95 -10.77 -8.38
CA ASN A 167 3.67 -11.23 -8.91
C ASN A 167 2.75 -10.04 -9.19
N LEU A 168 2.30 -9.94 -10.43
CA LEU A 168 1.30 -8.97 -10.85
C LEU A 168 0.07 -9.70 -11.42
N VAL A 169 -1.07 -9.07 -11.25
CA VAL A 169 -2.33 -9.39 -11.94
C VAL A 169 -2.82 -8.09 -12.55
N VAL A 170 -3.30 -8.15 -13.78
CA VAL A 170 -3.83 -6.98 -14.47
C VAL A 170 -5.34 -6.99 -14.42
N PHE A 171 -5.93 -5.85 -14.09
CA PHE A 171 -7.36 -5.61 -14.19
C PHE A 171 -7.63 -4.53 -15.23
N LEU A 172 -8.25 -4.90 -16.36
CA LEU A 172 -8.70 -3.96 -17.38
C LEU A 172 -10.04 -3.40 -16.93
N ASN A 173 -10.02 -2.19 -16.39
CA ASN A 173 -11.19 -1.54 -15.83
C ASN A 173 -11.93 -0.70 -16.89
N LYS A 174 -13.18 -0.34 -16.60
CA LYS A 174 -14.07 0.47 -17.47
C LYS A 174 -14.40 -0.19 -18.80
N VAL A 175 -14.52 -1.50 -18.84
CA VAL A 175 -14.94 -2.23 -20.04
C VAL A 175 -16.34 -1.83 -20.47
N ASP A 176 -17.19 -1.38 -19.55
CA ASP A 176 -18.53 -0.82 -19.81
C ASP A 176 -18.53 0.42 -20.72
N MET A 177 -17.39 1.05 -20.96
CA MET A 177 -17.24 2.22 -21.84
C MET A 177 -16.73 1.84 -23.24
N VAL A 178 -16.42 0.58 -23.48
CA VAL A 178 -15.80 0.10 -24.73
C VAL A 178 -16.69 -0.97 -25.35
N ASP A 179 -17.25 -0.65 -26.51
CA ASP A 179 -18.12 -1.56 -27.25
C ASP A 179 -17.34 -2.47 -28.21
N ASP A 180 -16.06 -2.13 -28.51
CA ASP A 180 -15.23 -2.82 -29.49
C ASP A 180 -14.31 -3.84 -28.84
N GLU A 181 -14.49 -5.13 -29.15
CA GLU A 181 -13.63 -6.21 -28.71
C GLU A 181 -12.19 -6.08 -29.24
N GLU A 182 -12.01 -5.57 -30.47
CA GLU A 182 -10.71 -5.35 -31.10
C GLU A 182 -9.87 -4.34 -30.28
N LEU A 183 -10.52 -3.34 -29.71
CA LEU A 183 -9.85 -2.35 -28.85
C LEU A 183 -9.37 -2.97 -27.53
N LEU A 184 -10.15 -3.87 -26.94
CA LEU A 184 -9.78 -4.60 -25.74
C LEU A 184 -8.54 -5.49 -25.98
N GLU A 185 -8.52 -6.22 -27.10
CA GLU A 185 -7.38 -7.05 -27.49
C GLU A 185 -6.11 -6.20 -27.72
N LEU A 186 -6.27 -5.02 -28.33
CA LEU A 186 -5.16 -4.11 -28.56
C LEU A 186 -4.58 -3.60 -27.24
N VAL A 187 -5.42 -3.16 -26.31
CA VAL A 187 -4.99 -2.72 -24.97
C VAL A 187 -4.32 -3.87 -24.20
N GLU A 188 -4.85 -5.09 -24.32
CA GLU A 188 -4.23 -6.26 -23.71
C GLU A 188 -2.82 -6.49 -24.26
N MET A 189 -2.63 -6.41 -25.57
CA MET A 189 -1.31 -6.55 -26.20
C MET A 189 -0.34 -5.46 -25.73
N GLU A 190 -0.79 -4.20 -25.65
CA GLU A 190 0.05 -3.10 -25.14
C GLU A 190 0.48 -3.31 -23.68
N VAL A 191 -0.42 -3.86 -22.86
CA VAL A 191 -0.09 -4.18 -21.46
C VAL A 191 0.88 -5.33 -21.38
N ARG A 192 0.76 -6.38 -22.20
CA ARG A 192 1.73 -7.49 -22.26
C ARG A 192 3.10 -7.01 -22.70
N GLU A 193 3.21 -6.20 -23.75
CA GLU A 193 4.44 -5.56 -24.18
C GLU A 193 5.09 -4.72 -23.06
N LEU A 194 4.26 -4.01 -22.29
CA LEU A 194 4.73 -3.25 -21.14
C LEU A 194 5.32 -4.16 -20.06
N LEU A 195 4.67 -5.28 -19.73
CA LEU A 195 5.12 -6.22 -18.72
C LEU A 195 6.45 -6.90 -19.13
N GLU A 196 6.54 -7.36 -20.39
CA GLU A 196 7.75 -7.94 -20.97
C GLU A 196 8.93 -6.96 -20.87
N LYS A 197 8.71 -5.70 -21.27
CA LYS A 197 9.73 -4.65 -21.26
C LYS A 197 10.34 -4.42 -19.88
N TYR A 198 9.55 -4.55 -18.81
CA TYR A 198 10.03 -4.41 -17.43
C TYR A 198 10.41 -5.73 -16.76
N GLY A 199 10.39 -6.84 -17.51
CA GLY A 199 10.85 -8.15 -17.08
C GLY A 199 9.90 -8.83 -16.10
N PHE A 200 8.61 -8.61 -16.25
CA PHE A 200 7.56 -9.46 -15.68
C PHE A 200 7.22 -10.58 -16.64
N ASP A 201 6.64 -11.63 -16.12
CA ASP A 201 6.15 -12.75 -16.92
C ASP A 201 4.83 -12.35 -17.58
N ASP A 202 4.88 -11.96 -18.83
CA ASP A 202 3.73 -11.51 -19.61
C ASP A 202 2.78 -12.65 -20.01
N GLU A 203 3.34 -13.84 -20.30
CA GLU A 203 2.55 -15.00 -20.71
C GLU A 203 1.71 -15.58 -19.55
N ASN A 204 2.27 -15.63 -18.35
CA ASN A 204 1.60 -16.19 -17.18
C ASN A 204 0.87 -15.15 -16.33
N THR A 205 1.02 -13.84 -16.62
CA THR A 205 0.29 -12.80 -15.90
C THR A 205 -1.17 -12.81 -16.32
N PRO A 206 -2.11 -13.10 -15.41
CA PRO A 206 -3.52 -13.07 -15.72
C PRO A 206 -3.98 -11.64 -15.97
N ILE A 207 -4.76 -11.46 -17.03
CA ILE A 207 -5.44 -10.21 -17.37
C ILE A 207 -6.93 -10.46 -17.29
N VAL A 208 -7.62 -9.69 -16.45
CA VAL A 208 -9.05 -9.82 -16.19
C VAL A 208 -9.75 -8.54 -16.65
N PRO A 209 -10.59 -8.61 -17.71
CA PRO A 209 -11.44 -7.49 -18.10
C PRO A 209 -12.66 -7.37 -17.17
N GLY A 210 -13.06 -6.14 -16.86
CA GLY A 210 -14.22 -5.90 -16.02
C GLY A 210 -14.53 -4.42 -15.78
N SER A 211 -15.59 -4.16 -15.03
CA SER A 211 -15.97 -2.83 -14.58
C SER A 211 -16.21 -2.78 -13.07
N ALA A 212 -15.34 -2.06 -12.39
CA ALA A 212 -15.48 -1.84 -10.94
C ALA A 212 -16.75 -1.03 -10.62
N LEU A 213 -17.20 -0.16 -11.52
CA LEU A 213 -18.40 0.65 -11.33
C LEU A 213 -19.65 -0.23 -11.42
N CYS A 214 -19.74 -1.09 -12.43
CA CYS A 214 -20.85 -2.04 -12.58
C CYS A 214 -20.98 -2.97 -11.36
N ALA A 215 -19.85 -3.41 -10.80
CA ALA A 215 -19.86 -4.20 -9.57
C ALA A 215 -20.38 -3.41 -8.37
N LEU A 216 -20.01 -2.11 -8.22
CA LEU A 216 -20.54 -1.26 -7.16
C LEU A 216 -22.02 -0.96 -7.30
N GLU A 217 -22.50 -0.78 -8.53
CA GLU A 217 -23.91 -0.50 -8.80
C GLU A 217 -24.77 -1.76 -8.86
N GLY A 218 -24.15 -2.94 -8.95
CA GLY A 218 -24.86 -4.22 -9.13
C GLY A 218 -25.48 -4.40 -10.51
N LYS A 219 -24.90 -3.73 -11.51
CA LYS A 219 -25.27 -3.86 -12.91
C LYS A 219 -24.36 -4.88 -13.59
N GLU A 220 -24.84 -5.51 -14.66
CA GLU A 220 -24.06 -6.39 -15.53
C GLU A 220 -23.12 -7.33 -14.74
N PRO A 221 -23.68 -8.37 -14.11
CA PRO A 221 -22.89 -9.22 -13.19
C PRO A 221 -21.66 -9.84 -13.84
N GLU A 222 -21.70 -10.13 -15.14
CA GLU A 222 -20.62 -10.77 -15.88
C GLU A 222 -19.34 -9.92 -15.88
N ILE A 223 -19.44 -8.62 -16.20
CA ILE A 223 -18.30 -7.69 -16.22
C ILE A 223 -18.06 -7.02 -14.85
N GLY A 224 -19.03 -7.10 -13.94
CA GLY A 224 -18.96 -6.52 -12.61
C GLY A 224 -18.48 -7.55 -11.57
N ARG A 225 -19.45 -8.23 -10.92
CA ARG A 225 -19.21 -9.15 -9.82
C ARG A 225 -18.34 -10.34 -10.21
N ASP A 226 -18.67 -11.00 -11.33
CA ASP A 226 -17.98 -12.23 -11.74
C ASP A 226 -16.52 -11.93 -12.15
N ALA A 227 -16.28 -10.78 -12.78
CA ALA A 227 -14.93 -10.31 -13.08
C ALA A 227 -14.10 -10.07 -11.80
N ILE A 228 -14.71 -9.53 -10.72
CA ILE A 228 -14.01 -9.36 -9.44
C ILE A 228 -13.72 -10.73 -8.80
N LEU A 229 -14.64 -11.67 -8.85
CA LEU A 229 -14.40 -13.03 -8.34
C LEU A 229 -13.27 -13.70 -9.14
N ALA A 230 -13.28 -13.60 -10.46
CA ALA A 230 -12.20 -14.09 -11.33
C ALA A 230 -10.84 -13.43 -10.98
N LEU A 231 -10.82 -12.12 -10.70
CA LEU A 231 -9.64 -11.42 -10.24
C LEU A 231 -9.11 -11.96 -8.90
N LEU A 232 -9.99 -12.28 -7.97
CA LEU A 232 -9.63 -12.86 -6.67
C LEU A 232 -9.11 -14.29 -6.81
N GLU A 233 -9.65 -15.07 -7.73
CA GLU A 233 -9.18 -16.41 -8.06
C GLU A 233 -7.84 -16.39 -8.81
N ALA A 234 -7.68 -15.50 -9.78
CA ALA A 234 -6.45 -15.33 -10.56
C ALA A 234 -5.21 -15.01 -9.68
N ARG A 235 -5.43 -14.47 -8.48
CA ARG A 235 -4.39 -14.23 -7.46
C ARG A 235 -3.92 -15.49 -6.74
N HIS A 236 -4.36 -16.67 -7.15
CA HIS A 236 -3.93 -17.97 -6.61
C HIS A 236 -2.83 -18.65 -7.41
N PRO A 237 -1.70 -18.01 -7.81
CA PRO A 237 -0.58 -18.80 -8.24
C PRO A 237 -0.04 -19.55 -7.02
N SER A 238 0.15 -20.83 -7.17
CA SER A 238 0.77 -21.72 -6.19
C SER A 238 2.19 -21.30 -5.77
N SER A 239 2.74 -20.28 -6.43
CA SER A 239 4.05 -19.67 -6.18
C SER A 239 4.11 -18.68 -5.00
N LEU A 240 3.00 -18.09 -4.58
CA LEU A 240 2.98 -17.15 -3.42
C LEU A 240 3.19 -17.85 -2.07
N SER A 241 3.13 -19.18 -2.01
CA SER A 241 3.27 -19.92 -0.75
C SER A 241 4.69 -20.13 -0.27
N ALA A 242 5.71 -19.96 -1.12
CA ALA A 242 7.09 -20.37 -0.82
C ALA A 242 8.02 -19.21 -0.39
N GLY A 243 7.65 -17.96 -0.59
CA GLY A 243 8.55 -16.78 -0.42
C GLY A 243 8.57 -16.11 0.95
N HIS A 244 7.53 -16.25 1.73
CA HIS A 244 7.29 -15.34 2.88
C HIS A 244 8.08 -15.65 4.16
N SER A 245 8.76 -16.80 4.24
CA SER A 245 9.52 -17.17 5.46
C SER A 245 10.93 -16.57 5.54
N ARG A 246 11.43 -15.85 4.52
CA ARG A 246 12.85 -15.43 4.49
C ARG A 246 13.14 -13.96 4.70
N ARG A 247 12.16 -13.05 4.69
CA ARG A 247 12.46 -11.61 4.75
C ARG A 247 12.30 -10.94 6.12
N HIS A 248 11.69 -11.60 7.12
CA HIS A 248 11.51 -11.00 8.45
C HIS A 248 12.64 -11.29 9.46
N SER A 249 13.71 -11.99 9.08
CA SER A 249 14.76 -12.38 10.03
C SER A 249 16.09 -11.63 9.89
N LEU A 250 16.22 -10.64 9.02
CA LEU A 250 17.46 -9.88 8.84
C LEU A 250 17.24 -8.36 8.79
N LEU A 251 16.79 -7.78 9.91
CA LEU A 251 17.19 -6.43 10.26
C LEU A 251 18.23 -6.54 11.37
N PRO A 252 19.51 -6.34 11.09
CA PRO A 252 20.50 -6.13 12.15
C PRO A 252 20.17 -4.79 12.82
N THR A 253 19.78 -4.85 14.09
CA THR A 253 19.79 -3.71 15.00
C THR A 253 21.20 -3.11 14.98
N GLY A 254 21.35 -1.91 14.40
CA GLY A 254 22.55 -1.11 14.53
C GLY A 254 23.45 -1.01 13.28
N ALA A 255 22.97 -0.41 12.21
CA ALA A 255 23.83 0.23 11.22
C ALA A 255 23.56 1.73 11.26
N VAL A 256 24.49 2.45 11.85
CA VAL A 256 24.66 3.90 11.71
C VAL A 256 24.89 4.14 10.22
N VAL A 257 23.95 4.82 9.57
CA VAL A 257 24.10 5.21 8.17
C VAL A 257 25.10 6.35 8.14
N ASP A 258 26.30 6.08 7.61
CA ASP A 258 27.31 7.10 7.37
C ASP A 258 26.75 8.18 6.42
N ALA A 259 26.76 9.41 6.92
CA ALA A 259 26.23 10.59 6.25
C ALA A 259 27.09 11.07 5.06
N GLU A 260 28.08 10.29 4.62
CA GLU A 260 28.98 10.66 3.52
C GLU A 260 28.49 10.26 2.13
N ALA A 261 27.62 9.26 2.01
CA ALA A 261 27.11 8.80 0.72
C ALA A 261 26.06 9.73 0.09
N ALA A 262 25.43 10.61 0.87
CA ALA A 262 24.38 11.52 0.40
C ALA A 262 24.90 12.80 -0.28
N ARG A 263 26.21 13.06 -0.27
CA ARG A 263 26.79 14.26 -0.89
C ARG A 263 27.29 14.08 -2.32
N ALA A 264 27.34 12.86 -2.83
CA ALA A 264 27.86 12.58 -4.17
C ALA A 264 26.82 12.70 -5.30
N CYS A 265 25.52 12.79 -5.01
CA CYS A 265 24.47 12.92 -6.04
C CYS A 265 23.88 14.32 -6.20
N ALA A 266 24.42 15.35 -5.54
CA ALA A 266 23.93 16.73 -5.68
C ALA A 266 24.83 17.63 -6.53
N GLY A 267 25.68 17.06 -7.39
CA GLY A 267 26.59 17.81 -8.24
C GLY A 267 26.78 17.21 -9.63
N MET A 268 25.66 17.07 -10.38
CA MET A 268 25.67 17.02 -11.85
C MET A 268 24.33 17.53 -12.40
#